data_d6ece22873ebfd1c5069b9ecc083c839
#
_entry.id   d6ece22873ebfd1c5069b9ecc083c839
#
_cell.length_a   1.000
_cell.length_b   1.000
_cell.length_c   1.000
_cell.angle_alpha   90.00
_cell.angle_beta   90.00
_cell.angle_gamma   90.00
#
_symmetry.space_group_name_H-M   'P 1'
#
loop_
_entity.id
_entity.type
_entity.pdbx_description
1 polymer ?
#
loop_
_entity_poly.entity_id
_entity_poly.type
_entity_poly.pdbx_seq_one_letter_code
_entity_poly.pdbx_strand_id
1 'polypeptide(L)'
;MKILFCSHVRQSRSLGASKLLIEVAEEMEPLGWQTSFLTPNELLGDAWKKTNNIDEFLKLFSQALRDYLKENAGNYDVIDYDQSHLPYPRSEFPSSTLMVARSVLLLRHFKPEIVKTITKPRANWQSKAKFFLKRSLRLGKSDDLLWKERIKDADLTFSQADLINVANTYDKNELISSGLPENKIQVFPYGINRARRVLFDNVDSKIPASPKVAFVGTFDYRKGASDFPKIFENINISNPNVTFKLIGTKGFYSSSEEVLSCFSKQIRQKIEIIASFAPNDLPNILSDCSVGLFPSYVEGFGIGVLEMLASSVPVIAYDVPGPPMMLPSEYLVAPGDTENMAQKIIALLNDPQKFSSARISAKEQSQQFCWQKIAESTSKAYLENWQNIQKK
;
A
#
# COMPACT_ATOMS: atom_id res chain seq x y z
N MET A 1 -24.27 11.36 9.62
CA MET A 1 -24.28 10.90 8.21
C MET A 1 -24.00 9.40 8.14
N LYS A 2 -24.46 8.73 7.09
CA LYS A 2 -24.25 7.28 6.87
C LYS A 2 -23.30 7.03 5.72
N ILE A 3 -22.25 6.25 5.95
CA ILE A 3 -21.30 5.86 4.90
C ILE A 3 -21.21 4.34 4.76
N LEU A 4 -21.20 3.87 3.52
CA LEU A 4 -20.94 2.48 3.16
C LEU A 4 -19.56 2.34 2.52
N PHE A 5 -18.68 1.57 3.14
CA PHE A 5 -17.39 1.18 2.57
C PHE A 5 -17.51 -0.14 1.83
N CYS A 6 -17.30 -0.13 0.52
CA CYS A 6 -17.33 -1.32 -0.32
C CYS A 6 -15.91 -1.81 -0.60
N SER A 7 -15.64 -3.09 -0.33
CA SER A 7 -14.33 -3.69 -0.54
C SER A 7 -14.44 -5.12 -1.05
N HIS A 8 -13.67 -5.45 -2.08
CA HIS A 8 -13.52 -6.84 -2.55
C HIS A 8 -12.59 -7.68 -1.66
N VAL A 9 -11.99 -7.05 -0.64
CA VAL A 9 -11.15 -7.72 0.36
C VAL A 9 -11.95 -7.91 1.64
N ARG A 10 -11.91 -9.12 2.20
CA ARG A 10 -12.56 -9.39 3.49
C ARG A 10 -12.07 -8.45 4.57
N GLN A 11 -12.94 -8.09 5.49
CA GLN A 11 -12.61 -7.23 6.62
C GLN A 11 -11.62 -7.95 7.55
N SER A 12 -10.39 -7.41 7.65
CA SER A 12 -9.32 -7.96 8.48
C SER A 12 -8.23 -6.93 8.75
N ARG A 13 -7.85 -6.76 10.02
CA ARG A 13 -6.72 -5.89 10.41
C ARG A 13 -5.34 -6.44 10.00
N SER A 14 -5.26 -7.71 9.62
CA SER A 14 -4.03 -8.33 9.12
C SER A 14 -3.78 -8.09 7.63
N LEU A 15 -4.75 -7.54 6.90
CA LEU A 15 -4.66 -7.24 5.47
C LEU A 15 -4.52 -5.72 5.28
N GLY A 16 -3.45 -5.27 4.64
CA GLY A 16 -3.10 -3.85 4.55
C GLY A 16 -4.23 -2.96 4.05
N ALA A 17 -4.84 -3.25 2.90
CA ALA A 17 -5.94 -2.45 2.35
C ALA A 17 -7.19 -2.44 3.24
N SER A 18 -7.57 -3.60 3.80
CA SER A 18 -8.71 -3.71 4.70
C SER A 18 -8.49 -2.99 6.03
N LYS A 19 -7.26 -3.09 6.59
CA LYS A 19 -6.88 -2.37 7.81
C LYS A 19 -7.08 -0.87 7.65
N LEU A 20 -6.66 -0.29 6.52
CA LEU A 20 -6.80 1.15 6.25
C LEU A 20 -8.26 1.60 6.29
N LEU A 21 -9.18 0.81 5.71
CA LEU A 21 -10.61 1.12 5.73
C LEU A 21 -11.21 1.02 7.13
N ILE A 22 -10.82 0.01 7.90
CA ILE A 22 -11.27 -0.15 9.28
C ILE A 22 -10.80 1.05 10.12
N GLU A 23 -9.52 1.44 10.00
CA GLU A 23 -8.95 2.53 10.78
C GLU A 23 -9.58 3.89 10.45
N VAL A 24 -9.85 4.19 9.17
CA VAL A 24 -10.54 5.44 8.81
C VAL A 24 -11.99 5.45 9.28
N ALA A 25 -12.71 4.32 9.18
CA ALA A 25 -14.08 4.21 9.65
C ALA A 25 -14.18 4.46 11.17
N GLU A 26 -13.30 3.85 11.95
CA GLU A 26 -13.22 4.05 13.40
C GLU A 26 -12.95 5.50 13.81
N GLU A 27 -12.14 6.23 13.04
CA GLU A 27 -11.87 7.65 13.30
C GLU A 27 -13.00 8.58 12.77
N MET A 28 -13.84 8.11 11.85
CA MET A 28 -15.01 8.85 11.37
C MET A 28 -16.22 8.74 12.33
N GLU A 29 -16.35 7.63 13.07
CA GLU A 29 -17.48 7.43 14.02
C GLU A 29 -17.58 8.53 15.09
N PRO A 30 -16.47 8.96 15.76
CA PRO A 30 -16.51 10.08 16.70
C PRO A 30 -16.90 11.41 16.07
N LEU A 31 -16.77 11.55 14.74
CA LEU A 31 -17.19 12.73 13.98
C LEU A 31 -18.68 12.70 13.58
N GLY A 32 -19.44 11.71 14.07
CA GLY A 32 -20.88 11.58 13.84
C GLY A 32 -21.27 10.76 12.60
N TRP A 33 -20.34 9.99 12.05
CA TRP A 33 -20.62 9.06 10.94
C TRP A 33 -21.10 7.71 11.46
N GLN A 34 -22.13 7.16 10.83
CA GLN A 34 -22.50 5.76 10.95
C GLN A 34 -21.82 4.99 9.83
N THR A 35 -20.85 4.15 10.18
CA THR A 35 -20.06 3.41 9.21
C THR A 35 -20.61 2.01 8.99
N SER A 36 -20.60 1.55 7.76
CA SER A 36 -20.99 0.21 7.36
C SER A 36 -20.02 -0.35 6.34
N PHE A 37 -19.88 -1.66 6.27
CA PHE A 37 -19.01 -2.34 5.32
C PHE A 37 -19.81 -3.31 4.47
N LEU A 38 -19.45 -3.37 3.18
CA LEU A 38 -19.97 -4.38 2.26
C LEU A 38 -18.77 -5.10 1.63
N THR A 39 -18.63 -6.37 1.98
CA THR A 39 -17.52 -7.23 1.57
C THR A 39 -18.04 -8.44 0.77
N PRO A 40 -17.15 -9.28 0.20
CA PRO A 40 -17.60 -10.45 -0.56
C PRO A 40 -18.52 -11.39 0.20
N ASN A 41 -18.36 -11.50 1.52
CA ASN A 41 -19.18 -12.41 2.31
C ASN A 41 -20.64 -11.93 2.38
N GLU A 42 -20.85 -10.63 2.62
CA GLU A 42 -22.19 -10.02 2.70
C GLU A 42 -22.85 -9.98 1.33
N LEU A 43 -22.06 -9.73 0.28
CA LEU A 43 -22.61 -9.51 -1.07
C LEU A 43 -22.80 -10.80 -1.87
N LEU A 44 -21.88 -11.76 -1.74
CA LEU A 44 -21.83 -12.98 -2.57
C LEU A 44 -22.03 -14.28 -1.78
N GLY A 45 -22.09 -14.21 -0.44
CA GLY A 45 -22.10 -15.39 0.41
C GLY A 45 -20.90 -16.29 0.10
N ASP A 46 -21.12 -17.56 -0.20
CA ASP A 46 -20.06 -18.51 -0.55
C ASP A 46 -19.76 -18.59 -2.07
N ALA A 47 -20.50 -17.86 -2.91
CA ALA A 47 -20.33 -17.93 -4.37
C ALA A 47 -18.93 -17.52 -4.83
N TRP A 48 -18.32 -16.53 -4.19
CA TRP A 48 -16.98 -16.05 -4.53
C TRP A 48 -15.88 -17.08 -4.32
N LYS A 49 -16.08 -18.04 -3.40
CA LYS A 49 -15.10 -19.12 -3.13
C LYS A 49 -14.98 -20.11 -4.30
N LYS A 50 -15.96 -20.09 -5.21
CA LYS A 50 -16.01 -20.97 -6.39
C LYS A 50 -15.37 -20.36 -7.62
N THR A 51 -14.96 -19.09 -7.57
CA THR A 51 -14.29 -18.44 -8.71
C THR A 51 -12.90 -19.01 -8.95
N ASN A 52 -12.55 -19.23 -10.22
CA ASN A 52 -11.30 -19.89 -10.61
C ASN A 52 -10.09 -18.96 -10.59
N ASN A 53 -10.32 -17.65 -10.70
CA ASN A 53 -9.27 -16.65 -10.75
C ASN A 53 -9.78 -15.28 -10.28
N ILE A 54 -8.84 -14.36 -10.06
CA ILE A 54 -9.12 -13.02 -9.54
C ILE A 54 -9.97 -12.17 -10.51
N ASP A 55 -9.82 -12.33 -11.82
CA ASP A 55 -10.58 -11.52 -12.80
C ASP A 55 -12.05 -11.90 -12.80
N GLU A 56 -12.33 -13.20 -12.75
CA GLU A 56 -13.69 -13.71 -12.61
C GLU A 56 -14.34 -13.22 -11.31
N PHE A 57 -13.59 -13.29 -10.21
CA PHE A 57 -14.04 -12.80 -8.91
C PHE A 57 -14.36 -11.29 -8.94
N LEU A 58 -13.45 -10.46 -9.47
CA LEU A 58 -13.64 -9.00 -9.53
C LEU A 58 -14.85 -8.63 -10.39
N LYS A 59 -15.08 -9.32 -11.51
CA LYS A 59 -16.27 -9.11 -12.35
C LYS A 59 -17.56 -9.49 -11.63
N LEU A 60 -17.57 -10.65 -10.97
CA LEU A 60 -18.72 -11.10 -10.18
C LEU A 60 -19.04 -10.11 -9.05
N PHE A 61 -18.00 -9.65 -8.32
CA PHE A 61 -18.15 -8.68 -7.24
C PHE A 61 -18.68 -7.34 -7.77
N SER A 62 -18.11 -6.82 -8.86
CA SER A 62 -18.53 -5.57 -9.50
C SER A 62 -20.01 -5.61 -9.90
N GLN A 63 -20.44 -6.70 -10.51
CA GLN A 63 -21.83 -6.89 -10.96
C GLN A 63 -22.80 -6.97 -9.78
N ALA A 64 -22.47 -7.78 -8.77
CA ALA A 64 -23.30 -7.92 -7.59
C ALA A 64 -23.36 -6.61 -6.77
N LEU A 65 -22.25 -5.85 -6.70
CA LEU A 65 -22.21 -4.54 -6.05
C LEU A 65 -23.12 -3.53 -6.78
N ARG A 66 -23.07 -3.49 -8.12
CA ARG A 66 -23.95 -2.65 -8.93
C ARG A 66 -25.42 -2.95 -8.63
N ASP A 67 -25.81 -4.23 -8.67
CA ASP A 67 -27.19 -4.63 -8.46
C ASP A 67 -27.67 -4.30 -7.04
N TYR A 68 -26.85 -4.56 -6.03
CA TYR A 68 -27.14 -4.18 -4.65
C TYR A 68 -27.32 -2.66 -4.48
N LEU A 69 -26.44 -1.86 -5.08
CA LEU A 69 -26.47 -0.40 -4.94
C LEU A 69 -27.62 0.25 -5.69
N LYS A 70 -28.12 -0.32 -6.76
CA LYS A 70 -29.36 0.17 -7.42
C LYS A 70 -30.56 0.21 -6.47
N GLU A 71 -30.65 -0.76 -5.57
CA GLU A 71 -31.77 -0.88 -4.63
C GLU A 71 -31.48 -0.19 -3.29
N ASN A 72 -30.23 -0.18 -2.84
CA ASN A 72 -29.86 0.17 -1.47
C ASN A 72 -29.06 1.45 -1.30
N ALA A 73 -28.51 2.04 -2.39
CA ALA A 73 -27.64 3.21 -2.28
C ALA A 73 -28.33 4.41 -1.62
N GLY A 74 -29.64 4.59 -1.81
CA GLY A 74 -30.41 5.66 -1.19
C GLY A 74 -30.49 5.60 0.35
N ASN A 75 -30.08 4.50 0.97
CA ASN A 75 -29.99 4.37 2.43
C ASN A 75 -28.74 5.03 3.03
N TYR A 76 -27.80 5.48 2.17
CA TYR A 76 -26.51 6.03 2.56
C TYR A 76 -26.31 7.42 1.97
N ASP A 77 -25.67 8.32 2.73
CA ASP A 77 -25.29 9.64 2.25
C ASP A 77 -24.05 9.54 1.35
N VAL A 78 -23.13 8.63 1.69
CA VAL A 78 -21.87 8.39 0.96
C VAL A 78 -21.63 6.91 0.73
N ILE A 79 -21.17 6.56 -0.46
CA ILE A 79 -20.68 5.22 -0.80
C ILE A 79 -19.24 5.35 -1.28
N ASP A 80 -18.32 4.74 -0.54
CA ASP A 80 -16.89 4.71 -0.83
C ASP A 80 -16.48 3.31 -1.34
N TYR A 81 -15.99 3.22 -2.57
CA TYR A 81 -15.69 1.96 -3.25
C TYR A 81 -14.35 2.02 -3.99
N ASP A 82 -13.73 0.87 -4.22
CA ASP A 82 -12.44 0.79 -4.92
C ASP A 82 -12.56 1.11 -6.40
N GLN A 83 -11.48 1.63 -6.99
CA GLN A 83 -11.36 2.03 -8.40
C GLN A 83 -11.80 0.97 -9.41
N SER A 84 -11.83 -0.30 -9.04
CA SER A 84 -12.16 -1.42 -9.94
C SER A 84 -13.62 -1.90 -9.82
N HIS A 85 -14.43 -1.24 -8.96
CA HIS A 85 -15.72 -1.82 -8.58
C HIS A 85 -16.91 -1.39 -9.43
N LEU A 86 -16.98 -0.13 -9.85
CA LEU A 86 -18.19 0.41 -10.46
C LEU A 86 -17.93 1.12 -11.82
N PRO A 87 -17.53 0.39 -12.87
CA PRO A 87 -17.37 0.95 -14.21
C PRO A 87 -18.73 1.09 -14.92
N TYR A 88 -19.73 1.67 -14.23
CA TYR A 88 -21.10 1.81 -14.69
C TYR A 88 -21.54 3.27 -14.68
N PRO A 89 -22.54 3.66 -15.51
CA PRO A 89 -23.03 5.03 -15.57
C PRO A 89 -23.48 5.55 -14.19
N ARG A 90 -23.07 6.77 -13.85
CA ARG A 90 -23.48 7.45 -12.61
C ARG A 90 -25.00 7.51 -12.45
N SER A 91 -25.73 7.63 -13.59
CA SER A 91 -27.19 7.70 -13.61
C SER A 91 -27.92 6.44 -13.17
N GLU A 92 -27.22 5.33 -13.00
CA GLU A 92 -27.82 4.10 -12.45
C GLU A 92 -28.01 4.14 -10.92
N PHE A 93 -27.42 5.13 -10.25
CA PHE A 93 -27.45 5.28 -8.80
C PHE A 93 -28.16 6.57 -8.37
N PRO A 94 -28.78 6.63 -7.17
CA PRO A 94 -29.49 7.80 -6.70
C PRO A 94 -28.64 9.06 -6.74
N SER A 95 -29.22 10.18 -7.21
CA SER A 95 -28.51 11.48 -7.27
C SER A 95 -28.25 12.06 -5.88
N SER A 96 -29.01 11.66 -4.86
CA SER A 96 -28.87 12.08 -3.47
C SER A 96 -27.67 11.46 -2.73
N THR A 97 -27.08 10.40 -3.25
CA THR A 97 -25.95 9.69 -2.64
C THR A 97 -24.62 10.10 -3.29
N LEU A 98 -23.63 10.50 -2.50
CA LEU A 98 -22.29 10.81 -2.99
C LEU A 98 -21.52 9.52 -3.32
N MET A 99 -21.11 9.36 -4.57
CA MET A 99 -20.38 8.20 -5.07
C MET A 99 -18.87 8.53 -5.10
N VAL A 100 -18.09 7.88 -4.22
CA VAL A 100 -16.65 8.14 -4.04
C VAL A 100 -15.83 6.95 -4.53
N ALA A 101 -15.07 7.12 -5.61
CA ALA A 101 -14.12 6.13 -6.08
C ALA A 101 -12.77 6.30 -5.38
N ARG A 102 -12.33 5.29 -4.64
CA ARG A 102 -11.05 5.32 -3.91
C ARG A 102 -10.00 4.48 -4.61
N SER A 103 -8.77 4.97 -4.60
CA SER A 103 -7.59 4.20 -4.99
C SER A 103 -6.59 4.13 -3.86
N VAL A 104 -6.33 2.91 -3.40
CA VAL A 104 -5.21 2.62 -2.47
C VAL A 104 -3.88 2.56 -3.23
N LEU A 105 -3.94 2.17 -4.50
CA LEU A 105 -2.80 2.03 -5.41
C LEU A 105 -3.32 2.05 -6.83
N LEU A 106 -2.98 3.06 -7.62
CA LEU A 106 -3.43 3.17 -9.01
C LEU A 106 -2.97 1.98 -9.86
N LEU A 107 -3.93 1.34 -10.54
CA LEU A 107 -3.63 0.23 -11.45
C LEU A 107 -2.72 0.66 -12.61
N ARG A 108 -2.74 1.93 -13.00
CA ARG A 108 -1.87 2.51 -14.03
C ARG A 108 -0.37 2.45 -13.70
N HIS A 109 0.00 2.31 -12.42
CA HIS A 109 1.40 2.14 -12.01
C HIS A 109 1.97 0.76 -12.33
N PHE A 110 1.11 -0.22 -12.65
CA PHE A 110 1.55 -1.53 -13.11
C PHE A 110 1.91 -1.50 -14.60
N LYS A 111 3.02 -0.83 -14.92
CA LYS A 111 3.55 -0.79 -16.30
C LYS A 111 3.98 -2.19 -16.76
N PRO A 112 3.96 -2.48 -18.09
CA PRO A 112 4.33 -3.80 -18.60
C PRO A 112 5.70 -4.30 -18.15
N GLU A 113 6.69 -3.41 -17.99
CA GLU A 113 8.03 -3.73 -17.51
C GLU A 113 8.00 -4.19 -16.05
N ILE A 114 7.24 -3.51 -15.22
CA ILE A 114 7.03 -3.85 -13.81
C ILE A 114 6.26 -5.17 -13.71
N VAL A 115 5.18 -5.31 -14.48
CA VAL A 115 4.40 -6.55 -14.52
C VAL A 115 5.30 -7.74 -14.93
N LYS A 116 6.14 -7.58 -15.94
CA LYS A 116 7.13 -8.61 -16.33
C LYS A 116 8.11 -8.93 -15.21
N THR A 117 8.51 -7.92 -14.44
CA THR A 117 9.44 -8.11 -13.32
C THR A 117 8.77 -8.85 -12.16
N ILE A 118 7.55 -8.44 -11.77
CA ILE A 118 6.81 -9.07 -10.67
C ILE A 118 6.27 -10.46 -11.00
N THR A 119 6.15 -10.79 -12.31
CA THR A 119 5.69 -12.12 -12.78
C THR A 119 6.83 -13.04 -13.17
N LYS A 120 8.12 -12.66 -12.98
CA LYS A 120 9.26 -13.54 -13.28
C LYS A 120 9.15 -14.84 -12.46
N PRO A 121 9.40 -16.01 -13.08
CA PRO A 121 9.38 -17.28 -12.35
C PRO A 121 10.51 -17.33 -11.33
N ARG A 122 10.21 -17.90 -10.16
CA ARG A 122 11.20 -18.20 -9.11
C ARG A 122 12.41 -18.92 -9.68
N ALA A 123 13.59 -18.68 -9.11
CA ALA A 123 14.87 -19.25 -9.58
C ALA A 123 14.91 -20.79 -9.59
N ASN A 124 14.03 -21.46 -8.85
CA ASN A 124 14.01 -22.92 -8.75
C ASN A 124 13.30 -23.57 -9.95
N TRP A 125 13.93 -24.57 -10.57
CA TRP A 125 13.48 -25.30 -11.78
C TRP A 125 12.06 -25.87 -11.64
N GLN A 126 11.69 -26.43 -10.50
CA GLN A 126 10.36 -27.00 -10.27
C GLN A 126 9.25 -25.94 -10.24
N SER A 127 9.54 -24.72 -9.76
CA SER A 127 8.60 -23.62 -9.78
C SER A 127 8.46 -22.99 -11.16
N LYS A 128 9.53 -23.02 -11.99
CA LYS A 128 9.46 -22.64 -13.41
C LYS A 128 8.51 -23.58 -14.18
N ALA A 129 8.62 -24.89 -13.99
CA ALA A 129 7.75 -25.87 -14.64
C ALA A 129 6.27 -25.67 -14.24
N LYS A 130 5.96 -25.49 -12.95
CA LYS A 130 4.60 -25.22 -12.46
C LYS A 130 4.05 -23.86 -12.97
N PHE A 131 4.90 -22.85 -13.08
CA PHE A 131 4.52 -21.55 -13.62
C PHE A 131 4.19 -21.63 -15.11
N PHE A 132 5.05 -22.30 -15.90
CA PHE A 132 4.80 -22.53 -17.33
C PHE A 132 3.57 -23.41 -17.56
N LEU A 133 3.35 -24.45 -16.74
CA LEU A 133 2.16 -25.28 -16.83
C LEU A 133 0.87 -24.51 -16.49
N LYS A 134 0.88 -23.68 -15.44
CA LYS A 134 -0.24 -22.79 -15.12
C LYS A 134 -0.48 -21.73 -16.20
N ARG A 135 0.57 -21.22 -16.85
CA ARG A 135 0.47 -20.26 -17.94
C ARG A 135 -0.05 -20.89 -19.24
N SER A 136 0.38 -22.11 -19.58
CA SER A 136 -0.11 -22.85 -20.75
C SER A 136 -1.55 -23.37 -20.57
N LEU A 137 -1.99 -23.58 -19.32
CA LEU A 137 -3.38 -23.98 -19.00
C LEU A 137 -4.33 -22.76 -18.90
N ARG A 138 -3.82 -21.52 -18.87
CA ARG A 138 -4.61 -20.30 -19.07
C ARG A 138 -4.92 -20.13 -20.56
N LEU A 139 -5.86 -20.91 -21.05
CA LEU A 139 -6.56 -20.68 -22.33
C LEU A 139 -7.32 -19.35 -22.17
N GLY A 140 -6.70 -18.21 -22.50
CA GLY A 140 -7.29 -16.89 -22.37
C GLY A 140 -6.34 -15.76 -22.76
N LYS A 141 -6.81 -14.53 -22.59
CA LYS A 141 -6.12 -13.27 -22.91
C LYS A 141 -4.71 -13.22 -22.32
N SER A 142 -3.76 -12.59 -23.03
CA SER A 142 -2.41 -12.33 -22.47
C SER A 142 -2.50 -11.50 -21.19
N ASP A 143 -1.55 -11.64 -20.27
CA ASP A 143 -1.52 -10.86 -19.03
C ASP A 143 -1.59 -9.34 -19.31
N ASP A 144 -0.96 -8.86 -20.38
CA ASP A 144 -1.02 -7.44 -20.82
C ASP A 144 -2.44 -7.00 -21.18
N LEU A 145 -3.24 -7.88 -21.79
CA LEU A 145 -4.62 -7.55 -22.18
C LEU A 145 -5.53 -7.47 -20.94
N LEU A 146 -5.36 -8.38 -19.98
CA LEU A 146 -6.10 -8.34 -18.73
C LEU A 146 -5.81 -7.07 -17.91
N TRP A 147 -4.54 -6.65 -17.85
CA TRP A 147 -4.18 -5.40 -17.20
C TRP A 147 -4.78 -4.17 -17.91
N LYS A 148 -4.80 -4.14 -19.24
CA LYS A 148 -5.44 -3.06 -20.01
C LYS A 148 -6.94 -2.99 -19.73
N GLU A 149 -7.63 -4.13 -19.63
CA GLU A 149 -9.06 -4.17 -19.27
C GLU A 149 -9.28 -3.63 -17.86
N ARG A 150 -8.50 -4.06 -16.88
CA ARG A 150 -8.60 -3.56 -15.50
C ARG A 150 -8.36 -2.05 -15.39
N ILE A 151 -7.37 -1.52 -16.13
CA ILE A 151 -7.10 -0.07 -16.19
C ILE A 151 -8.29 0.65 -16.82
N LYS A 152 -8.85 0.12 -17.92
CA LYS A 152 -10.04 0.69 -18.56
C LYS A 152 -11.25 0.73 -17.61
N ASP A 153 -11.49 -0.35 -16.86
CA ASP A 153 -12.59 -0.40 -15.89
C ASP A 153 -12.37 0.60 -14.74
N ALA A 154 -11.12 0.76 -14.29
CA ALA A 154 -10.77 1.78 -13.30
C ALA A 154 -10.99 3.20 -13.83
N ASP A 155 -10.60 3.48 -15.08
CA ASP A 155 -10.81 4.78 -15.71
C ASP A 155 -12.29 5.11 -15.87
N LEU A 156 -13.10 4.12 -16.25
CA LEU A 156 -14.55 4.26 -16.29
C LEU A 156 -15.12 4.54 -14.89
N THR A 157 -14.67 3.78 -13.88
CA THR A 157 -15.09 3.98 -12.48
C THR A 157 -14.78 5.40 -12.02
N PHE A 158 -13.58 5.92 -12.25
CA PHE A 158 -13.21 7.29 -11.90
C PHE A 158 -14.05 8.34 -12.67
N SER A 159 -14.28 8.14 -13.96
CA SER A 159 -15.06 9.09 -14.77
C SER A 159 -16.51 9.23 -14.27
N GLN A 160 -17.08 8.13 -13.75
CA GLN A 160 -18.46 8.06 -13.27
C GLN A 160 -18.61 8.45 -11.77
N ALA A 161 -17.53 8.58 -11.04
CA ALA A 161 -17.58 8.99 -9.63
C ALA A 161 -17.88 10.50 -9.48
N ASP A 162 -18.55 10.88 -8.38
CA ASP A 162 -18.73 12.28 -7.98
C ASP A 162 -17.44 12.84 -7.38
N LEU A 163 -16.71 12.02 -6.61
CA LEU A 163 -15.45 12.34 -5.97
C LEU A 163 -14.46 11.18 -6.14
N ILE A 164 -13.19 11.52 -6.27
CA ILE A 164 -12.09 10.55 -6.35
C ILE A 164 -11.17 10.76 -5.15
N ASN A 165 -10.92 9.69 -4.40
CA ASN A 165 -10.05 9.67 -3.24
C ASN A 165 -8.77 8.90 -3.58
N VAL A 166 -7.62 9.58 -3.58
CA VAL A 166 -6.28 9.00 -3.78
C VAL A 166 -5.38 9.23 -2.58
N ALA A 167 -4.36 8.38 -2.40
CA ALA A 167 -3.51 8.41 -1.23
C ALA A 167 -2.33 9.39 -1.32
N ASN A 168 -2.02 9.90 -2.51
CA ASN A 168 -0.84 10.75 -2.74
C ASN A 168 -1.03 11.73 -3.90
N THR A 169 -0.16 12.74 -3.96
CA THR A 169 -0.20 13.80 -4.98
C THR A 169 0.22 13.31 -6.37
N TYR A 170 1.05 12.28 -6.48
CA TYR A 170 1.43 11.68 -7.77
C TYR A 170 0.22 11.06 -8.46
N ASP A 171 -0.57 10.29 -7.70
CA ASP A 171 -1.81 9.69 -8.21
C ASP A 171 -2.81 10.77 -8.64
N LYS A 172 -2.95 11.86 -7.85
CA LYS A 172 -3.76 13.01 -8.25
C LYS A 172 -3.31 13.59 -9.58
N ASN A 173 -2.02 13.88 -9.73
CA ASN A 173 -1.45 14.47 -10.94
C ASN A 173 -1.58 13.54 -12.16
N GLU A 174 -1.38 12.23 -11.98
CA GLU A 174 -1.56 11.22 -13.02
C GLU A 174 -3.02 11.21 -13.53
N LEU A 175 -3.98 11.28 -12.62
CA LEU A 175 -5.41 11.32 -12.98
C LEU A 175 -5.79 12.64 -13.68
N ILE A 176 -5.28 13.79 -13.22
CA ILE A 176 -5.47 15.07 -13.91
C ILE A 176 -4.89 15.03 -15.33
N SER A 177 -3.66 14.52 -15.48
CA SER A 177 -2.99 14.38 -16.77
C SER A 177 -3.73 13.45 -17.72
N SER A 178 -4.54 12.54 -17.19
CA SER A 178 -5.42 11.66 -17.99
C SER A 178 -6.76 12.30 -18.39
N GLY A 179 -6.99 13.57 -18.01
CA GLY A 179 -8.19 14.34 -18.39
C GLY A 179 -9.30 14.35 -17.36
N LEU A 180 -9.10 13.80 -16.15
CA LEU A 180 -10.09 13.88 -15.09
C LEU A 180 -10.08 15.29 -14.45
N PRO A 181 -11.24 15.88 -14.10
CA PRO A 181 -11.33 17.19 -13.51
C PRO A 181 -10.63 17.25 -12.13
N GLU A 182 -9.76 18.25 -11.95
CA GLU A 182 -9.00 18.39 -10.70
C GLU A 182 -9.91 18.54 -9.46
N ASN A 183 -11.02 19.26 -9.59
CA ASN A 183 -11.96 19.50 -8.50
C ASN A 183 -12.68 18.24 -8.00
N LYS A 184 -12.65 17.15 -8.78
CA LYS A 184 -13.15 15.84 -8.35
C LYS A 184 -12.12 15.01 -7.59
N ILE A 185 -10.83 15.40 -7.57
CA ILE A 185 -9.75 14.54 -7.05
C ILE A 185 -9.22 15.12 -5.76
N GLN A 186 -9.38 14.39 -4.67
CA GLN A 186 -8.88 14.74 -3.34
C GLN A 186 -7.79 13.76 -2.89
N VAL A 187 -6.80 14.30 -2.15
CA VAL A 187 -5.70 13.50 -1.60
C VAL A 187 -5.96 13.29 -0.12
N PHE A 188 -6.23 12.05 0.26
CA PHE A 188 -6.32 11.63 1.66
C PHE A 188 -5.26 10.56 1.91
N PRO A 189 -4.11 10.93 2.49
CA PRO A 189 -3.05 9.99 2.82
C PRO A 189 -3.52 8.99 3.89
N TYR A 190 -2.67 8.02 4.22
CA TYR A 190 -2.94 7.11 5.30
C TYR A 190 -2.15 7.50 6.54
N GLY A 191 -2.58 7.01 7.70
CA GLY A 191 -2.01 7.39 8.98
C GLY A 191 -1.75 6.22 9.91
N ILE A 192 -1.27 6.56 11.10
CA ILE A 192 -1.20 5.67 12.26
C ILE A 192 -2.28 6.13 13.24
N ASN A 193 -3.14 5.21 13.69
CA ASN A 193 -4.18 5.53 14.65
C ASN A 193 -3.60 5.85 16.04
N ARG A 194 -4.38 6.53 16.87
CA ARG A 194 -3.94 7.01 18.19
C ARG A 194 -3.39 5.91 19.08
N ALA A 195 -4.06 4.76 19.13
CA ALA A 195 -3.63 3.64 19.99
C ALA A 195 -2.26 3.11 19.57
N ARG A 196 -2.05 2.91 18.26
CA ARG A 196 -0.74 2.48 17.74
C ARG A 196 0.33 3.57 17.88
N ARG A 197 -0.04 4.85 17.76
CA ARG A 197 0.91 5.98 17.96
C ARG A 197 1.54 5.92 19.35
N VAL A 198 0.71 5.70 20.39
CA VAL A 198 1.20 5.54 21.77
C VAL A 198 2.22 4.42 21.88
N LEU A 199 2.04 3.29 21.17
CA LEU A 199 2.99 2.19 21.18
C LEU A 199 4.34 2.59 20.56
N PHE A 200 4.32 3.34 19.45
CA PHE A 200 5.54 3.89 18.84
C PHE A 200 6.23 4.94 19.72
N ASP A 201 5.46 5.72 20.48
CA ASP A 201 6.00 6.77 21.35
C ASP A 201 6.63 6.21 22.64
N ASN A 202 6.16 5.06 23.12
CA ASN A 202 6.65 4.39 24.31
C ASN A 202 7.92 3.56 24.09
N VAL A 203 8.31 3.31 22.84
CA VAL A 203 9.56 2.59 22.54
C VAL A 203 10.74 3.54 22.66
N ASP A 204 11.77 3.11 23.38
CA ASP A 204 13.03 3.86 23.52
C ASP A 204 13.68 4.01 22.12
N SER A 205 13.85 5.26 21.71
CA SER A 205 14.46 5.62 20.44
C SER A 205 15.98 5.76 20.49
N LYS A 206 16.65 5.08 21.46
CA LYS A 206 18.12 5.11 21.58
C LYS A 206 18.77 4.67 20.26
N ILE A 207 19.95 5.25 20.02
CA ILE A 207 20.78 4.86 18.88
C ILE A 207 21.19 3.39 19.08
N PRO A 208 20.89 2.49 18.10
CA PRO A 208 21.30 1.09 18.21
C PRO A 208 22.80 0.93 18.35
N ALA A 209 23.24 0.01 19.23
CA ALA A 209 24.66 -0.25 19.46
C ALA A 209 25.39 -0.83 18.23
N SER A 210 24.65 -1.50 17.34
CA SER A 210 25.17 -2.07 16.10
C SER A 210 24.27 -1.64 14.92
N PRO A 211 24.84 -1.30 13.74
CA PRO A 211 24.05 -0.86 12.60
C PRO A 211 23.18 -2.01 12.07
N LYS A 212 21.87 -1.76 12.00
CA LYS A 212 20.89 -2.70 11.48
C LYS A 212 19.99 -2.02 10.45
N VAL A 213 19.94 -2.56 9.23
CA VAL A 213 19.08 -2.07 8.15
C VAL A 213 17.80 -2.88 8.11
N ALA A 214 16.65 -2.20 8.17
CA ALA A 214 15.34 -2.84 8.24
C ALA A 214 14.52 -2.63 6.97
N PHE A 215 13.67 -3.61 6.67
CA PHE A 215 12.59 -3.51 5.69
C PHE A 215 11.29 -3.98 6.33
N VAL A 216 10.19 -3.26 6.08
CA VAL A 216 8.84 -3.62 6.52
C VAL A 216 7.94 -3.81 5.31
N GLY A 217 7.52 -5.04 5.05
CA GLY A 217 6.63 -5.38 3.95
C GLY A 217 6.76 -6.82 3.44
N THR A 218 5.86 -7.22 2.54
CA THR A 218 5.96 -8.51 1.86
C THR A 218 7.23 -8.58 1.00
N PHE A 219 7.92 -9.70 1.02
CA PHE A 219 9.11 -9.88 0.20
C PHE A 219 8.70 -10.41 -1.18
N ASP A 220 8.45 -9.50 -2.12
CA ASP A 220 8.04 -9.80 -3.49
C ASP A 220 8.71 -8.85 -4.51
N TYR A 221 8.58 -9.15 -5.80
CA TYR A 221 9.23 -8.34 -6.85
C TYR A 221 8.71 -6.91 -6.92
N ARG A 222 7.43 -6.67 -6.61
CA ARG A 222 6.83 -5.33 -6.52
C ARG A 222 7.52 -4.49 -5.44
N LYS A 223 7.92 -5.13 -4.35
CA LYS A 223 8.65 -4.53 -3.23
C LYS A 223 10.17 -4.55 -3.40
N GLY A 224 10.66 -4.87 -4.60
CA GLY A 224 12.07 -4.83 -4.93
C GLY A 224 12.89 -6.04 -4.47
N ALA A 225 12.26 -7.22 -4.27
CA ALA A 225 12.96 -8.43 -3.81
C ALA A 225 14.21 -8.79 -4.64
N SER A 226 14.23 -8.43 -5.93
CA SER A 226 15.38 -8.64 -6.82
C SER A 226 16.58 -7.76 -6.51
N ASP A 227 16.38 -6.62 -5.85
CA ASP A 227 17.40 -5.60 -5.64
C ASP A 227 18.10 -5.75 -4.29
N PHE A 228 17.41 -6.33 -3.31
CA PHE A 228 17.97 -6.55 -1.96
C PHE A 228 19.34 -7.22 -1.95
N PRO A 229 19.60 -8.30 -2.73
CA PRO A 229 20.91 -8.96 -2.69
C PRO A 229 22.05 -8.01 -3.02
N LYS A 230 21.92 -7.21 -4.09
CA LYS A 230 22.95 -6.25 -4.53
C LYS A 230 23.09 -5.11 -3.53
N ILE A 231 21.99 -4.58 -3.02
CA ILE A 231 22.01 -3.50 -2.01
C ILE A 231 22.73 -3.99 -0.75
N PHE A 232 22.38 -5.17 -0.24
CA PHE A 232 22.97 -5.73 0.98
C PHE A 232 24.47 -6.05 0.81
N GLU A 233 24.87 -6.57 -0.33
CA GLU A 233 26.28 -6.81 -0.65
C GLU A 233 27.08 -5.51 -0.64
N ASN A 234 26.59 -4.46 -1.31
CA ASN A 234 27.25 -3.15 -1.35
C ASN A 234 27.37 -2.52 0.06
N ILE A 235 26.32 -2.59 0.87
CA ILE A 235 26.35 -2.10 2.26
C ILE A 235 27.35 -2.91 3.09
N ASN A 236 27.36 -4.24 2.97
CA ASN A 236 28.23 -5.11 3.74
C ASN A 236 29.71 -4.93 3.41
N ILE A 237 30.06 -4.59 2.17
CA ILE A 237 31.45 -4.30 1.77
C ILE A 237 31.97 -3.08 2.55
N SER A 238 31.18 -2.02 2.66
CA SER A 238 31.59 -0.77 3.32
C SER A 238 31.42 -0.82 4.84
N ASN A 239 30.43 -1.56 5.34
CA ASN A 239 30.10 -1.71 6.75
C ASN A 239 29.99 -3.20 7.13
N PRO A 240 31.12 -3.91 7.34
CA PRO A 240 31.10 -5.37 7.59
C PRO A 240 30.35 -5.79 8.87
N ASN A 241 30.11 -4.88 9.79
CA ASN A 241 29.37 -5.17 11.04
C ASN A 241 27.86 -4.94 10.90
N VAL A 242 27.36 -4.52 9.72
CA VAL A 242 25.91 -4.31 9.51
C VAL A 242 25.17 -5.64 9.51
N THR A 243 23.99 -5.61 10.08
CA THR A 243 23.00 -6.71 9.98
C THR A 243 21.73 -6.21 9.31
N PHE A 244 20.88 -7.13 8.89
CA PHE A 244 19.67 -6.83 8.15
C PHE A 244 18.45 -7.49 8.82
N LYS A 245 17.32 -6.79 8.85
CA LYS A 245 16.06 -7.31 9.39
C LYS A 245 14.94 -7.15 8.37
N LEU A 246 14.40 -8.28 7.91
CA LEU A 246 13.28 -8.34 6.97
C LEU A 246 12.00 -8.69 7.74
N ILE A 247 11.03 -7.76 7.77
CA ILE A 247 9.84 -7.83 8.63
C ILE A 247 8.58 -7.92 7.75
N GLY A 248 7.72 -8.92 8.01
CA GLY A 248 6.47 -9.10 7.26
C GLY A 248 6.63 -9.77 5.91
N THR A 249 7.66 -10.59 5.73
CA THR A 249 8.04 -11.18 4.44
C THR A 249 7.06 -12.22 3.89
N LYS A 250 6.08 -12.67 4.70
CA LYS A 250 5.09 -13.68 4.31
C LYS A 250 4.25 -13.19 3.12
N GLY A 251 4.13 -14.03 2.10
CA GLY A 251 3.31 -13.71 0.92
C GLY A 251 3.73 -14.50 -0.30
N PHE A 252 4.58 -13.90 -1.14
CA PHE A 252 5.01 -14.49 -2.41
C PHE A 252 5.91 -15.72 -2.23
N TYR A 253 6.84 -15.65 -1.27
CA TYR A 253 7.69 -16.78 -0.89
C TYR A 253 7.02 -17.63 0.18
N SER A 254 7.16 -18.94 0.12
CA SER A 254 6.45 -19.89 0.99
C SER A 254 7.12 -20.04 2.37
N SER A 255 8.41 -19.72 2.47
CA SER A 255 9.15 -19.82 3.74
C SER A 255 10.28 -18.78 3.86
N SER A 256 10.80 -18.60 5.07
CA SER A 256 11.97 -17.79 5.34
C SER A 256 13.23 -18.29 4.64
N GLU A 257 13.38 -19.62 4.50
CA GLU A 257 14.50 -20.26 3.80
C GLU A 257 14.48 -19.91 2.30
N GLU A 258 13.30 -19.84 1.68
CA GLU A 258 13.18 -19.37 0.31
C GLU A 258 13.59 -17.90 0.16
N VAL A 259 13.21 -17.04 1.09
CA VAL A 259 13.66 -15.63 1.11
C VAL A 259 15.17 -15.58 1.24
N LEU A 260 15.75 -16.30 2.22
CA LEU A 260 17.19 -16.36 2.42
C LEU A 260 17.93 -16.90 1.19
N SER A 261 17.32 -17.81 0.43
CA SER A 261 17.94 -18.38 -0.78
C SER A 261 18.23 -17.34 -1.88
N CYS A 262 17.62 -16.16 -1.81
CA CYS A 262 17.90 -15.04 -2.72
C CYS A 262 19.27 -14.39 -2.49
N PHE A 263 19.89 -14.61 -1.32
CA PHE A 263 21.13 -13.95 -0.90
C PHE A 263 22.35 -14.87 -0.95
N SER A 264 23.56 -14.31 -1.00
CA SER A 264 24.80 -15.07 -0.87
C SER A 264 24.97 -15.67 0.53
N LYS A 265 25.80 -16.72 0.66
CA LYS A 265 26.00 -17.39 1.96
C LYS A 265 26.46 -16.41 3.07
N GLN A 266 27.33 -15.48 2.72
CA GLN A 266 27.85 -14.47 3.66
C GLN A 266 26.75 -13.56 4.17
N ILE A 267 25.88 -13.06 3.27
CA ILE A 267 24.80 -12.15 3.61
C ILE A 267 23.69 -12.86 4.41
N ARG A 268 23.36 -14.13 4.07
CA ARG A 268 22.33 -14.90 4.82
C ARG A 268 22.56 -14.97 6.31
N GLN A 269 23.82 -15.07 6.75
CA GLN A 269 24.19 -15.15 8.17
C GLN A 269 23.94 -13.86 8.93
N LYS A 270 23.70 -12.75 8.21
CA LYS A 270 23.46 -11.42 8.75
C LYS A 270 22.00 -10.99 8.68
N ILE A 271 21.12 -11.84 8.11
CA ILE A 271 19.71 -11.53 7.93
C ILE A 271 18.87 -12.20 9.00
N GLU A 272 18.15 -11.39 9.76
CA GLU A 272 17.03 -11.81 10.61
C GLU A 272 15.72 -11.67 9.81
N ILE A 273 14.88 -12.72 9.81
CA ILE A 273 13.56 -12.69 9.15
C ILE A 273 12.46 -12.86 10.18
N ILE A 274 11.53 -11.91 10.18
CA ILE A 274 10.27 -11.98 10.93
C ILE A 274 9.16 -12.09 9.88
N ALA A 275 8.77 -13.33 9.55
CA ALA A 275 7.86 -13.60 8.45
C ALA A 275 6.46 -12.98 8.65
N SER A 276 5.97 -12.95 9.89
CA SER A 276 4.70 -12.31 10.27
C SER A 276 4.78 -11.81 11.71
N PHE A 277 4.04 -10.77 12.02
CA PHE A 277 4.01 -10.12 13.34
C PHE A 277 2.61 -9.57 13.62
N ALA A 278 2.28 -9.38 14.90
CA ALA A 278 1.09 -8.61 15.26
C ALA A 278 1.40 -7.11 15.08
N PRO A 279 0.47 -6.30 14.53
CA PRO A 279 0.71 -4.87 14.25
C PRO A 279 1.21 -4.07 15.45
N ASN A 280 0.81 -4.45 16.65
CA ASN A 280 1.21 -3.80 17.91
C ASN A 280 2.63 -4.14 18.36
N ASP A 281 3.23 -5.23 17.85
CA ASP A 281 4.61 -5.63 18.19
C ASP A 281 5.65 -4.88 17.35
N LEU A 282 5.23 -4.28 16.24
CA LEU A 282 6.14 -3.65 15.27
C LEU A 282 7.05 -2.57 15.87
N PRO A 283 6.58 -1.70 16.80
CA PRO A 283 7.46 -0.71 17.44
C PRO A 283 8.64 -1.36 18.17
N ASN A 284 8.40 -2.43 18.92
CA ASN A 284 9.45 -3.19 19.62
C ASN A 284 10.39 -3.90 18.63
N ILE A 285 9.85 -4.46 17.56
CA ILE A 285 10.64 -5.13 16.50
C ILE A 285 11.60 -4.15 15.82
N LEU A 286 11.19 -2.88 15.66
CA LEU A 286 11.98 -1.82 15.02
C LEU A 286 12.92 -1.08 15.98
N SER A 287 12.83 -1.29 17.29
CA SER A 287 13.55 -0.53 18.31
C SER A 287 15.08 -0.61 18.19
N ASP A 288 15.61 -1.72 17.66
CA ASP A 288 17.04 -1.97 17.43
C ASP A 288 17.50 -1.68 15.99
N CYS A 289 16.62 -1.07 15.15
CA CYS A 289 16.94 -0.78 13.76
C CYS A 289 17.51 0.63 13.59
N SER A 290 18.48 0.77 12.69
CA SER A 290 19.19 2.03 12.44
C SER A 290 18.56 2.78 11.25
N VAL A 291 18.48 2.14 10.08
CA VAL A 291 18.03 2.73 8.83
C VAL A 291 17.03 1.80 8.16
N GLY A 292 15.98 2.37 7.60
CA GLY A 292 15.01 1.67 6.77
C GLY A 292 15.41 1.65 5.30
N LEU A 293 15.15 0.55 4.64
CA LEU A 293 15.33 0.34 3.21
C LEU A 293 13.98 0.05 2.57
N PHE A 294 13.60 0.79 1.51
CA PHE A 294 12.30 0.61 0.87
C PHE A 294 12.39 0.66 -0.66
N PRO A 295 12.89 -0.41 -1.34
CA PRO A 295 13.13 -0.44 -2.78
C PRO A 295 11.90 -0.85 -3.58
N SER A 296 10.72 -0.36 -3.18
CA SER A 296 9.44 -0.70 -3.82
C SER A 296 9.34 -0.04 -5.19
N TYR A 297 8.95 -0.82 -6.22
CA TYR A 297 8.69 -0.32 -7.57
C TYR A 297 7.27 0.22 -7.75
N VAL A 298 6.33 -0.26 -6.94
CA VAL A 298 4.92 0.13 -7.04
C VAL A 298 4.34 0.31 -5.64
N GLU A 299 3.94 1.53 -5.33
CA GLU A 299 3.31 1.94 -4.09
C GLU A 299 2.16 2.91 -4.33
N GLY A 300 1.20 2.91 -3.42
CA GLY A 300 0.21 3.97 -3.32
C GLY A 300 0.54 4.97 -2.22
N PHE A 301 1.04 4.48 -1.07
CA PHE A 301 1.44 5.35 0.04
C PHE A 301 2.74 4.90 0.72
N GLY A 302 2.88 3.60 1.00
CA GLY A 302 4.08 3.09 1.67
C GLY A 302 3.95 3.07 3.20
N ILE A 303 2.92 2.40 3.72
CA ILE A 303 2.70 2.29 5.18
C ILE A 303 3.94 1.79 5.93
N GLY A 304 4.71 0.87 5.35
CA GLY A 304 5.97 0.41 5.95
C GLY A 304 7.00 1.53 6.13
N VAL A 305 7.03 2.53 5.24
CA VAL A 305 7.85 3.75 5.41
C VAL A 305 7.35 4.52 6.62
N LEU A 306 6.05 4.81 6.70
CA LEU A 306 5.46 5.55 7.82
C LEU A 306 5.71 4.85 9.17
N GLU A 307 5.58 3.53 9.22
CA GLU A 307 5.80 2.73 10.43
C GLU A 307 7.28 2.76 10.88
N MET A 308 8.23 2.71 9.95
CA MET A 308 9.66 2.89 10.24
C MET A 308 9.97 4.31 10.74
N LEU A 309 9.44 5.35 10.08
CA LEU A 309 9.59 6.74 10.52
C LEU A 309 9.02 6.95 11.94
N ALA A 310 7.86 6.37 12.25
CA ALA A 310 7.25 6.45 13.57
C ALA A 310 8.11 5.79 14.67
N SER A 311 8.96 4.83 14.30
CA SER A 311 9.96 4.19 15.18
C SER A 311 11.29 4.97 15.24
N SER A 312 11.34 6.22 14.75
CA SER A 312 12.60 6.98 14.61
C SER A 312 13.64 6.30 13.73
N VAL A 313 13.21 5.51 12.75
CA VAL A 313 14.08 4.85 11.77
C VAL A 313 14.00 5.63 10.47
N PRO A 314 15.04 6.43 10.09
CA PRO A 314 15.08 7.14 8.82
C PRO A 314 15.11 6.14 7.65
N VAL A 315 14.42 6.44 6.56
CA VAL A 315 14.20 5.50 5.44
C VAL A 315 14.82 6.04 4.17
N ILE A 316 15.56 5.20 3.44
CA ILE A 316 15.94 5.43 2.04
C ILE A 316 14.98 4.61 1.17
N ALA A 317 14.30 5.27 0.24
CA ALA A 317 13.27 4.65 -0.59
C ALA A 317 13.48 4.93 -2.09
N TYR A 318 12.91 4.10 -2.95
CA TYR A 318 12.76 4.46 -4.35
C TYR A 318 11.75 5.61 -4.50
N ASP A 319 12.03 6.52 -5.45
CA ASP A 319 11.15 7.64 -5.85
C ASP A 319 10.01 7.10 -6.72
N VAL A 320 8.98 6.62 -6.05
CA VAL A 320 7.73 6.11 -6.61
C VAL A 320 6.55 6.76 -5.88
N PRO A 321 5.31 6.71 -6.38
CA PRO A 321 4.16 7.24 -5.65
C PRO A 321 4.11 6.78 -4.19
N GLY A 322 3.85 7.69 -3.28
CA GLY A 322 3.73 7.44 -1.84
C GLY A 322 4.93 7.90 -1.01
N PRO A 323 6.11 7.27 -1.05
CA PRO A 323 7.28 7.68 -0.27
C PRO A 323 7.60 9.18 -0.30
N PRO A 324 7.52 9.89 -1.45
CA PRO A 324 7.75 11.35 -1.50
C PRO A 324 6.76 12.20 -0.67
N MET A 325 5.63 11.63 -0.25
CA MET A 325 4.74 12.31 0.70
C MET A 325 5.33 12.42 2.11
N MET A 326 6.29 11.54 2.43
CA MET A 326 6.85 11.35 3.76
C MET A 326 8.34 11.63 3.84
N LEU A 327 9.04 11.58 2.72
CA LEU A 327 10.51 11.65 2.67
C LEU A 327 10.98 12.85 1.86
N PRO A 328 11.94 13.64 2.38
CA PRO A 328 12.68 14.61 1.59
C PRO A 328 13.41 13.97 0.40
N SER A 329 13.64 14.72 -0.66
CA SER A 329 14.26 14.24 -1.90
C SER A 329 15.65 13.62 -1.72
N GLU A 330 16.40 14.05 -0.70
CA GLU A 330 17.70 13.49 -0.36
C GLU A 330 17.64 12.02 0.11
N TYR A 331 16.47 11.54 0.58
CA TYR A 331 16.23 10.14 0.96
C TYR A 331 15.59 9.31 -0.15
N LEU A 332 15.32 9.93 -1.31
CA LEU A 332 14.75 9.27 -2.47
C LEU A 332 15.84 8.87 -3.48
N VAL A 333 15.61 7.77 -4.18
CA VAL A 333 16.52 7.18 -5.17
C VAL A 333 15.73 6.72 -6.37
N ALA A 334 16.27 6.89 -7.57
CA ALA A 334 15.62 6.39 -8.78
C ALA A 334 15.36 4.88 -8.69
N PRO A 335 14.17 4.38 -9.10
CA PRO A 335 13.87 2.96 -9.07
C PRO A 335 14.92 2.12 -9.82
N GLY A 336 15.46 1.08 -9.15
CA GLY A 336 16.49 0.21 -9.70
C GLY A 336 17.93 0.68 -9.48
N ASP A 337 18.16 1.90 -9.00
CA ASP A 337 19.50 2.40 -8.67
C ASP A 337 19.95 1.87 -7.29
N THR A 338 20.28 0.59 -7.27
CA THR A 338 20.69 -0.15 -6.08
C THR A 338 21.99 0.36 -5.48
N GLU A 339 22.87 0.94 -6.32
CA GLU A 339 24.16 1.46 -5.89
C GLU A 339 23.99 2.75 -5.07
N ASN A 340 23.28 3.73 -5.60
CA ASN A 340 23.00 4.98 -4.92
C ASN A 340 22.17 4.74 -3.62
N MET A 341 21.25 3.79 -3.64
CA MET A 341 20.50 3.39 -2.44
C MET A 341 21.44 2.88 -1.34
N ALA A 342 22.37 2.00 -1.67
CA ALA A 342 23.38 1.52 -0.73
C ALA A 342 24.29 2.65 -0.25
N GLN A 343 24.78 3.52 -1.15
CA GLN A 343 25.63 4.66 -0.82
C GLN A 343 24.95 5.63 0.16
N LYS A 344 23.68 5.97 -0.04
CA LYS A 344 22.91 6.83 0.89
C LYS A 344 22.77 6.19 2.28
N ILE A 345 22.52 4.89 2.37
CA ILE A 345 22.46 4.16 3.64
C ILE A 345 23.83 4.18 4.33
N ILE A 346 24.92 3.89 3.61
CA ILE A 346 26.29 3.90 4.11
C ILE A 346 26.66 5.29 4.62
N ALA A 347 26.39 6.33 3.85
CA ALA A 347 26.66 7.72 4.24
C ALA A 347 25.93 8.11 5.54
N LEU A 348 24.67 7.67 5.69
CA LEU A 348 23.91 7.95 6.90
C LEU A 348 24.46 7.17 8.10
N LEU A 349 24.84 5.92 7.95
CA LEU A 349 25.41 5.10 9.02
C LEU A 349 26.81 5.57 9.49
N ASN A 350 27.59 6.21 8.59
CA ASN A 350 28.94 6.65 8.86
C ASN A 350 29.05 8.09 9.39
N ASP A 351 27.92 8.82 9.45
CA ASP A 351 27.84 10.19 9.98
C ASP A 351 26.95 10.24 11.22
N PRO A 352 27.51 10.19 12.45
CA PRO A 352 26.72 10.15 13.68
C PRO A 352 25.81 11.38 13.87
N GLN A 353 26.25 12.57 13.41
CA GLN A 353 25.46 13.81 13.56
C GLN A 353 24.26 13.78 12.63
N LYS A 354 24.51 13.49 11.34
CA LYS A 354 23.45 13.33 10.33
C LYS A 354 22.50 12.22 10.72
N PHE A 355 23.00 11.11 11.21
CA PHE A 355 22.17 9.98 11.68
C PHE A 355 21.26 10.38 12.84
N SER A 356 21.78 11.06 13.86
CA SER A 356 20.99 11.53 15.00
C SER A 356 19.88 12.49 14.56
N SER A 357 20.23 13.48 13.73
CA SER A 357 19.25 14.43 13.17
C SER A 357 18.19 13.76 12.31
N ALA A 358 18.58 12.78 11.49
CA ALA A 358 17.67 12.02 10.65
C ALA A 358 16.65 11.20 11.46
N ARG A 359 17.06 10.63 12.60
CA ARG A 359 16.15 9.91 13.50
C ARG A 359 15.09 10.81 14.12
N ILE A 360 15.48 12.02 14.55
CA ILE A 360 14.55 13.03 15.08
C ILE A 360 13.56 13.45 13.98
N SER A 361 14.07 13.84 12.82
CA SER A 361 13.25 14.25 11.68
C SER A 361 12.30 13.15 11.21
N ALA A 362 12.73 11.88 11.20
CA ALA A 362 11.86 10.75 10.87
C ALA A 362 10.64 10.68 11.78
N LYS A 363 10.85 10.81 13.10
CA LYS A 363 9.76 10.82 14.09
C LYS A 363 8.80 11.98 13.86
N GLU A 364 9.33 13.20 13.69
CA GLU A 364 8.54 14.41 13.46
C GLU A 364 7.71 14.32 12.19
N GLN A 365 8.29 13.83 11.10
CA GLN A 365 7.58 13.62 9.83
C GLN A 365 6.43 12.63 9.97
N SER A 366 6.63 11.54 10.70
CA SER A 366 5.57 10.58 10.94
C SER A 366 4.35 11.15 11.64
N GLN A 367 4.53 12.21 12.48
CA GLN A 367 3.44 12.83 13.24
C GLN A 367 2.44 13.60 12.36
N GLN A 368 2.82 13.95 11.13
CA GLN A 368 1.93 14.59 10.17
C GLN A 368 0.84 13.64 9.68
N PHE A 369 1.08 12.33 9.75
CA PHE A 369 0.20 11.28 9.25
C PHE A 369 -0.58 10.62 10.40
N CYS A 370 -1.48 11.39 11.00
CA CYS A 370 -2.38 10.95 12.06
C CYS A 370 -3.78 10.68 11.49
N TRP A 371 -4.32 9.50 11.71
CA TRP A 371 -5.64 9.12 11.23
C TRP A 371 -6.74 10.08 11.66
N GLN A 372 -6.70 10.61 12.88
CA GLN A 372 -7.70 11.58 13.34
C GLN A 372 -7.79 12.78 12.40
N LYS A 373 -6.66 13.46 12.11
CA LYS A 373 -6.61 14.61 11.20
C LYS A 373 -7.03 14.25 9.77
N ILE A 374 -6.65 13.06 9.32
CA ILE A 374 -7.01 12.57 7.99
C ILE A 374 -8.52 12.30 7.92
N ALA A 375 -9.09 11.67 8.94
CA ALA A 375 -10.53 11.42 9.03
C ALA A 375 -11.34 12.73 9.12
N GLU A 376 -10.87 13.72 9.87
CA GLU A 376 -11.46 15.06 9.93
C GLU A 376 -11.50 15.71 8.52
N SER A 377 -10.37 15.69 7.81
CA SER A 377 -10.27 16.23 6.44
C SER A 377 -11.14 15.46 5.45
N THR A 378 -11.16 14.13 5.55
CA THR A 378 -11.99 13.26 4.71
C THR A 378 -13.47 13.51 4.97
N SER A 379 -13.87 13.55 6.25
CA SER A 379 -15.23 13.83 6.69
C SER A 379 -15.74 15.18 6.16
N LYS A 380 -14.91 16.23 6.31
CA LYS A 380 -15.23 17.56 5.80
C LYS A 380 -15.45 17.56 4.29
N ALA A 381 -14.53 16.96 3.54
CA ALA A 381 -14.62 16.92 2.08
C ALA A 381 -15.84 16.10 1.61
N TYR A 382 -16.14 14.97 2.26
CA TYR A 382 -17.31 14.16 1.92
C TYR A 382 -18.61 14.92 2.21
N LEU A 383 -18.70 15.61 3.35
CA LEU A 383 -19.85 16.44 3.70
C LEU A 383 -20.07 17.57 2.70
N GLU A 384 -19.03 18.33 2.35
CA GLU A 384 -19.10 19.44 1.40
C GLU A 384 -19.54 18.97 0.01
N ASN A 385 -18.97 17.87 -0.49
CA ASN A 385 -19.35 17.32 -1.79
C ASN A 385 -20.77 16.74 -1.77
N TRP A 386 -21.18 16.06 -0.69
CA TRP A 386 -22.55 15.61 -0.54
C TRP A 386 -23.55 16.78 -0.54
N GLN A 387 -23.30 17.85 0.20
CA GLN A 387 -24.13 19.06 0.20
C GLN A 387 -24.23 19.69 -1.20
N ASN A 388 -23.17 19.64 -1.99
CA ASN A 388 -23.15 20.20 -3.35
C ASN A 388 -24.03 19.40 -4.31
N ILE A 389 -24.11 18.08 -4.16
CA ILE A 389 -25.03 17.27 -4.99
C ILE A 389 -26.49 17.46 -4.58
N GLN A 390 -26.79 17.77 -3.30
CA GLN A 390 -28.17 18.06 -2.83
C GLN A 390 -28.75 19.36 -3.38
N LYS A 391 -27.88 20.28 -3.84
CA LYS A 391 -28.27 21.59 -4.37
C LYS A 391 -28.56 21.57 -5.88
N LYS A 392 -28.22 20.50 -6.57
CA LYS A 392 -28.44 20.30 -8.00
C LYS A 392 -29.77 19.61 -8.29
#